data_3fb6374a1bfa601a1741443fb1a2034f
#
_entry.id   3fb6374a1bfa601a1741443fb1a2034f
#
_cell.length_a   1.000
_cell.length_b   1.000
_cell.length_c   1.000
_cell.angle_alpha   90.00
_cell.angle_beta   90.00
_cell.angle_gamma   90.00
#
_symmetry.space_group_name_H-M   'P 1'
#
loop_
_entity.id
_entity.type
_entity.pdbx_description
1 polymer ?
#
loop_
_entity_poly.entity_id
_entity_poly.type
_entity_poly.pdbx_seq_one_letter_code
_entity_poly.pdbx_strand_id
1 'polypeptide(L)'
;IYGSFVEHMGRTVYGGIYEPGHPTADAQGFRQDVLEKVRNLGVTTVRYPGGNFVSGFNWEDSVGPNRPKRLDLAWTSTETNEVGLHEFCDWCRKANISPMYCINLGTRGPEQARDVIEYANHPSGSKFSDMRIANGQKDPLNIHLWCLGNEMDGPWQIGRKTPVEYARIANESAKLMKWVDPSIELLACGCSGLGMSTFGEWEWAVLDECYDNIDYI
;
A
#
# COMPACT_ATOMS: atom_id res chain seq x y z
N ILE A 1 6.52 -13.77 -11.37
CA ILE A 1 6.33 -12.33 -11.11
C ILE A 1 7.69 -11.72 -10.83
N TYR A 2 8.04 -10.67 -11.56
CA TYR A 2 9.27 -9.90 -11.35
C TYR A 2 8.87 -8.57 -10.70
N GLY A 3 8.70 -8.59 -9.36
CA GLY A 3 8.26 -7.45 -8.58
C GLY A 3 9.41 -6.67 -7.97
N SER A 4 9.09 -5.46 -7.52
CA SER A 4 9.95 -4.63 -6.70
C SER A 4 9.15 -4.03 -5.54
N PHE A 5 9.84 -3.34 -4.65
CA PHE A 5 9.26 -2.77 -3.44
C PHE A 5 9.72 -1.33 -3.27
N VAL A 6 8.78 -0.46 -2.93
CA VAL A 6 9.02 0.96 -2.63
C VAL A 6 8.38 1.31 -1.29
N GLU A 7 9.18 1.87 -0.40
CA GLU A 7 8.76 2.33 0.91
C GLU A 7 9.18 3.78 1.14
N HIS A 8 8.40 4.52 1.92
CA HIS A 8 8.78 5.84 2.43
C HIS A 8 9.88 5.72 3.49
N MET A 9 11.08 5.36 3.01
CA MET A 9 12.27 5.12 3.82
C MET A 9 13.49 5.72 3.15
N GLY A 10 14.28 6.48 3.89
CA GLY A 10 15.50 7.10 3.38
C GLY A 10 15.24 7.94 2.12
N ARG A 11 15.93 7.60 1.03
CA ARG A 11 15.79 8.28 -0.27
C ARG A 11 15.07 7.44 -1.33
N THR A 12 14.26 6.46 -0.92
CA THR A 12 13.56 5.61 -1.90
C THR A 12 12.48 6.38 -2.65
N VAL A 13 11.67 7.16 -1.93
CA VAL A 13 10.62 8.00 -2.52
C VAL A 13 11.18 9.40 -2.78
N TYR A 14 11.40 10.19 -1.74
CA TYR A 14 11.92 11.57 -1.86
C TYR A 14 13.43 11.57 -2.11
N GLY A 15 13.86 12.17 -3.22
CA GLY A 15 15.24 12.11 -3.72
C GLY A 15 15.59 10.77 -4.38
N GLY A 16 14.58 9.92 -4.59
CA GLY A 16 14.65 8.68 -5.35
C GLY A 16 13.72 8.72 -6.57
N ILE A 17 12.53 8.12 -6.47
CA ILE A 17 11.55 8.15 -7.58
C ILE A 17 10.94 9.55 -7.80
N TYR A 18 10.87 10.37 -6.77
CA TYR A 18 10.29 11.70 -6.78
C TYR A 18 11.29 12.73 -6.24
N GLU A 19 11.67 13.69 -7.07
CA GLU A 19 12.58 14.79 -6.74
C GLU A 19 12.36 15.96 -7.71
N PRO A 20 11.37 16.86 -7.44
CA PRO A 20 10.98 17.91 -8.40
C PRO A 20 12.10 18.85 -8.83
N GLY A 21 13.14 19.04 -7.99
CA GLY A 21 14.32 19.85 -8.32
C GLY A 21 15.42 19.13 -9.12
N HIS A 22 15.27 17.85 -9.42
CA HIS A 22 16.29 17.07 -10.14
C HIS A 22 16.32 17.43 -11.62
N PRO A 23 17.51 17.51 -12.28
CA PRO A 23 17.62 17.83 -13.71
C PRO A 23 16.83 16.91 -14.65
N THR A 24 16.59 15.67 -14.25
CA THR A 24 15.81 14.68 -15.03
C THR A 24 14.35 14.59 -14.58
N ALA A 25 13.89 15.41 -13.63
CA ALA A 25 12.51 15.37 -13.18
C ALA A 25 11.57 15.85 -14.29
N ASP A 26 10.44 15.15 -14.45
CA ASP A 26 9.37 15.63 -15.30
C ASP A 26 8.53 16.73 -14.61
N ALA A 27 7.50 17.24 -15.29
CA ALA A 27 6.63 18.29 -14.76
C ALA A 27 5.86 17.89 -13.49
N GLN A 28 5.75 16.58 -13.20
CA GLN A 28 5.12 16.04 -11.99
C GLN A 28 6.14 15.76 -10.86
N GLY A 29 7.45 15.92 -11.13
CA GLY A 29 8.50 15.70 -10.15
C GLY A 29 9.10 14.29 -10.16
N PHE A 30 8.71 13.42 -11.10
CA PHE A 30 9.27 12.07 -11.20
C PHE A 30 10.59 12.05 -11.97
N ARG A 31 11.58 11.41 -11.39
CA ARG A 31 12.91 11.25 -11.99
C ARG A 31 12.89 10.29 -13.17
N GLN A 32 13.15 10.80 -14.36
CA GLN A 32 13.12 10.02 -15.61
C GLN A 32 14.29 9.03 -15.70
N ASP A 33 15.45 9.37 -15.15
CA ASP A 33 16.61 8.47 -15.08
C ASP A 33 16.31 7.22 -14.22
N VAL A 34 15.52 7.36 -13.14
CA VAL A 34 15.07 6.24 -12.31
C VAL A 34 14.00 5.42 -13.03
N LEU A 35 13.03 6.08 -13.67
CA LEU A 35 11.99 5.40 -14.46
C LEU A 35 12.59 4.55 -15.58
N GLU A 36 13.60 5.06 -16.29
CA GLU A 36 14.31 4.31 -17.33
C GLU A 36 14.98 3.04 -16.77
N LYS A 37 15.66 3.16 -15.63
CA LYS A 37 16.30 2.00 -14.98
C LYS A 37 15.29 0.95 -14.54
N VAL A 38 14.16 1.36 -13.97
CA VAL A 38 13.09 0.44 -13.54
C VAL A 38 12.50 -0.31 -14.74
N ARG A 39 12.25 0.37 -15.86
CA ARG A 39 11.81 -0.27 -17.11
C ARG A 39 12.83 -1.27 -17.63
N ASN A 40 14.11 -0.90 -17.63
CA ASN A 40 15.21 -1.75 -18.13
C ASN A 40 15.43 -2.99 -17.24
N LEU A 41 15.11 -2.93 -15.95
CA LEU A 41 15.11 -4.08 -15.04
C LEU A 41 13.99 -5.08 -15.34
N GLY A 42 12.98 -4.70 -16.12
CA GLY A 42 11.83 -5.56 -16.44
C GLY A 42 10.89 -5.81 -15.26
N VAL A 43 10.80 -4.86 -14.32
CA VAL A 43 9.87 -4.92 -13.20
C VAL A 43 8.43 -4.90 -13.73
N THR A 44 7.61 -5.85 -13.29
CA THR A 44 6.21 -5.99 -13.72
C THR A 44 5.21 -5.46 -12.71
N THR A 45 5.58 -5.45 -11.42
CA THR A 45 4.74 -4.93 -10.34
C THR A 45 5.58 -4.29 -9.25
N VAL A 46 5.03 -3.29 -8.56
CA VAL A 46 5.70 -2.62 -7.43
C VAL A 46 4.73 -2.53 -6.25
N ARG A 47 5.20 -3.00 -5.09
CA ARG A 47 4.49 -2.88 -3.81
C ARG A 47 4.83 -1.54 -3.14
N TYR A 48 3.80 -0.85 -2.60
CA TYR A 48 3.85 0.48 -1.98
C TYR A 48 2.73 0.59 -0.92
N PRO A 49 2.75 1.43 0.11
CA PRO A 49 3.76 2.46 0.42
C PRO A 49 4.88 2.00 1.36
N GLY A 50 4.92 0.76 1.75
CA GLY A 50 5.97 0.28 2.62
C GLY A 50 5.71 -1.08 3.21
N GLY A 51 6.61 -1.40 3.96
CA GLY A 51 7.12 -2.05 5.11
C GLY A 51 6.51 -1.54 6.42
N ASN A 52 7.34 -1.25 7.40
CA ASN A 52 6.86 -0.75 8.69
C ASN A 52 6.13 0.60 8.57
N PHE A 53 6.51 1.43 7.62
CA PHE A 53 5.84 2.71 7.32
C PHE A 53 4.31 2.57 7.17
N VAL A 54 3.83 1.58 6.41
CA VAL A 54 2.38 1.46 6.15
C VAL A 54 1.56 1.26 7.42
N SER A 55 2.13 0.63 8.44
CA SER A 55 1.42 0.32 9.69
C SER A 55 1.13 1.53 10.57
N GLY A 56 1.79 2.68 10.29
CA GLY A 56 1.50 3.98 10.91
C GLY A 56 0.91 5.02 9.96
N PHE A 57 0.70 4.67 8.70
CA PHE A 57 0.34 5.60 7.63
C PHE A 57 -1.18 5.78 7.47
N ASN A 58 -1.59 7.02 7.25
CA ASN A 58 -2.95 7.40 6.90
C ASN A 58 -2.99 7.80 5.42
N TRP A 59 -3.58 6.98 4.58
CA TRP A 59 -3.65 7.24 3.14
C TRP A 59 -4.35 8.57 2.80
N GLU A 60 -5.33 8.98 3.62
CA GLU A 60 -6.10 10.22 3.43
C GLU A 60 -5.22 11.47 3.54
N ASP A 61 -4.15 11.42 4.32
CA ASP A 61 -3.21 12.52 4.46
C ASP A 61 -2.39 12.78 3.18
N SER A 62 -2.34 11.81 2.27
CA SER A 62 -1.52 11.86 1.04
C SER A 62 -2.34 12.06 -0.24
N VAL A 63 -3.61 12.43 -0.13
CA VAL A 63 -4.48 12.73 -1.29
C VAL A 63 -5.10 14.12 -1.17
N GLY A 64 -5.47 14.70 -2.31
CA GLY A 64 -6.06 16.03 -2.36
C GLY A 64 -5.09 17.16 -2.03
N PRO A 65 -5.61 18.39 -1.80
CA PRO A 65 -4.78 19.59 -1.64
C PRO A 65 -4.21 19.79 -0.23
N ASN A 66 -4.83 19.17 0.79
CA ASN A 66 -4.44 19.34 2.19
C ASN A 66 -3.65 18.13 2.65
N ARG A 67 -2.32 18.23 2.64
CA ARG A 67 -1.39 17.15 2.98
C ARG A 67 -0.58 17.52 4.22
N PRO A 68 -1.03 17.12 5.41
CA PRO A 68 -0.34 17.45 6.66
C PRO A 68 1.00 16.72 6.75
N LYS A 69 2.00 17.39 7.29
CA LYS A 69 3.25 16.73 7.68
C LYS A 69 3.02 15.86 8.90
N ARG A 70 3.53 14.64 8.89
CA ARG A 70 3.43 13.67 9.98
C ARG A 70 4.81 13.23 10.45
N LEU A 71 4.93 13.00 11.75
CA LEU A 71 6.07 12.26 12.27
C LEU A 71 5.88 10.77 11.91
N ASP A 72 6.75 10.26 11.08
CA ASP A 72 6.84 8.82 10.81
C ASP A 72 7.61 8.12 11.92
N LEU A 73 6.98 7.17 12.58
CA LEU A 73 7.54 6.43 13.71
C LEU A 73 8.36 5.22 13.27
N ALA A 74 8.14 4.73 12.06
CA ALA A 74 8.89 3.58 11.53
C ALA A 74 10.35 3.95 11.28
N TRP A 75 10.60 5.10 10.65
CA TRP A 75 11.92 5.54 10.23
C TRP A 75 12.39 6.85 10.88
N THR A 76 11.65 7.33 11.90
CA THR A 76 11.96 8.55 12.67
C THR A 76 12.21 9.76 11.77
N SER A 77 11.38 9.92 10.75
CA SER A 77 11.44 10.99 9.75
C SER A 77 10.17 11.86 9.77
N THR A 78 10.19 12.96 9.05
CA THR A 78 8.98 13.76 8.79
C THR A 78 8.46 13.41 7.41
N GLU A 79 7.30 12.76 7.35
CA GLU A 79 6.58 12.49 6.10
C GLU A 79 5.85 13.75 5.64
N THR A 80 6.09 14.18 4.41
CA THR A 80 5.47 15.37 3.82
C THR A 80 4.16 15.09 3.11
N ASN A 81 3.87 13.82 2.84
CA ASN A 81 2.69 13.34 2.10
C ASN A 81 2.57 13.90 0.66
N GLU A 82 3.67 14.39 0.08
CA GLU A 82 3.68 14.90 -1.31
C GLU A 82 3.48 13.78 -2.34
N VAL A 83 3.94 12.57 -2.00
CA VAL A 83 3.71 11.36 -2.81
C VAL A 83 2.71 10.47 -2.08
N GLY A 84 1.57 10.24 -2.68
CA GLY A 84 0.52 9.38 -2.18
C GLY A 84 -0.02 8.44 -3.25
N LEU A 85 -1.26 8.02 -3.08
CA LEU A 85 -1.91 7.03 -3.93
C LEU A 85 -1.97 7.46 -5.42
N HIS A 86 -2.28 8.72 -5.69
CA HIS A 86 -2.36 9.24 -7.06
C HIS A 86 -0.99 9.28 -7.72
N GLU A 87 0.00 9.87 -7.05
CA GLU A 87 1.36 9.99 -7.56
C GLU A 87 2.00 8.62 -7.79
N PHE A 88 1.77 7.68 -6.88
CA PHE A 88 2.25 6.32 -7.06
C PHE A 88 1.63 5.62 -8.28
N CYS A 89 0.30 5.71 -8.46
CA CYS A 89 -0.35 5.14 -9.63
C CYS A 89 0.08 5.81 -10.94
N ASP A 90 0.31 7.14 -10.92
CA ASP A 90 0.85 7.87 -12.07
C ASP A 90 2.27 7.41 -12.43
N TRP A 91 3.10 7.25 -11.42
CA TRP A 91 4.45 6.72 -11.61
C TRP A 91 4.43 5.29 -12.17
N CYS A 92 3.56 4.42 -11.65
CA CYS A 92 3.37 3.07 -12.18
C CYS A 92 2.94 3.08 -13.65
N ARG A 93 1.98 3.93 -14.02
CA ARG A 93 1.55 4.09 -15.42
C ARG A 93 2.69 4.55 -16.32
N LYS A 94 3.49 5.52 -15.87
CA LYS A 94 4.68 5.97 -16.60
C LYS A 94 5.72 4.88 -16.74
N ALA A 95 5.93 4.08 -15.73
CA ALA A 95 6.87 2.96 -15.75
C ALA A 95 6.36 1.74 -16.55
N ASN A 96 5.07 1.69 -16.88
CA ASN A 96 4.36 0.54 -17.45
C ASN A 96 4.43 -0.70 -16.56
N ILE A 97 4.13 -0.50 -15.27
CA ILE A 97 4.11 -1.54 -14.24
C ILE A 97 2.77 -1.53 -13.48
N SER A 98 2.39 -2.66 -12.92
CA SER A 98 1.17 -2.79 -12.11
C SER A 98 1.41 -2.33 -10.67
N PRO A 99 0.54 -1.48 -10.10
CA PRO A 99 0.60 -1.15 -8.69
C PRO A 99 0.13 -2.34 -7.83
N MET A 100 0.84 -2.59 -6.72
CA MET A 100 0.42 -3.44 -5.61
C MET A 100 0.38 -2.55 -4.36
N TYR A 101 -0.80 -2.35 -3.79
CA TYR A 101 -0.96 -1.42 -2.68
C TYR A 101 -1.14 -2.16 -1.35
N CYS A 102 -0.39 -1.75 -0.35
CA CYS A 102 -0.47 -2.30 1.00
C CYS A 102 -1.34 -1.40 1.89
N ILE A 103 -2.29 -1.99 2.60
CA ILE A 103 -3.15 -1.26 3.55
C ILE A 103 -2.58 -1.29 4.97
N ASN A 104 -2.96 -0.31 5.79
CA ASN A 104 -2.58 -0.24 7.19
C ASN A 104 -3.46 -1.14 8.05
N LEU A 105 -2.93 -2.30 8.47
CA LEU A 105 -3.55 -3.15 9.50
C LEU A 105 -2.79 -3.11 10.84
N GLY A 106 -1.82 -2.22 10.98
CA GLY A 106 -1.13 -1.97 12.25
C GLY A 106 -1.99 -1.14 13.19
N THR A 107 -2.21 0.12 12.85
CA THR A 107 -2.97 1.10 13.63
C THR A 107 -4.40 1.29 13.15
N ARG A 108 -4.80 0.68 12.02
CA ARG A 108 -6.12 0.77 11.39
C ARG A 108 -6.71 -0.63 11.15
N GLY A 109 -7.85 -0.72 10.50
CA GLY A 109 -8.58 -1.97 10.35
C GLY A 109 -9.60 -1.97 9.21
N PRO A 110 -10.66 -2.81 9.30
CA PRO A 110 -11.59 -3.09 8.21
C PRO A 110 -12.29 -1.86 7.62
N GLU A 111 -12.64 -0.86 8.46
CA GLU A 111 -13.27 0.37 7.98
C GLU A 111 -12.37 1.12 7.00
N GLN A 112 -11.09 1.34 7.36
CA GLN A 112 -10.15 2.06 6.50
C GLN A 112 -9.71 1.24 5.28
N ALA A 113 -9.71 -0.09 5.40
CA ALA A 113 -9.50 -0.99 4.26
C ALA A 113 -10.62 -0.82 3.22
N ARG A 114 -11.87 -0.78 3.67
CA ARG A 114 -13.03 -0.47 2.82
C ARG A 114 -12.92 0.93 2.22
N ASP A 115 -12.57 1.93 3.02
CA ASP A 115 -12.52 3.33 2.58
C ASP A 115 -11.47 3.56 1.48
N VAL A 116 -10.29 2.96 1.60
CA VAL A 116 -9.24 3.11 0.58
C VAL A 116 -9.59 2.39 -0.73
N ILE A 117 -10.20 1.20 -0.68
CA ILE A 117 -10.63 0.51 -1.92
C ILE A 117 -11.81 1.23 -2.59
N GLU A 118 -12.75 1.77 -1.80
CA GLU A 118 -13.83 2.62 -2.33
C GLU A 118 -13.25 3.87 -3.00
N TYR A 119 -12.28 4.53 -2.37
CA TYR A 119 -11.58 5.66 -2.96
C TYR A 119 -10.88 5.29 -4.27
N ALA A 120 -10.14 4.19 -4.28
CA ALA A 120 -9.32 3.80 -5.41
C ALA A 120 -10.14 3.26 -6.60
N ASN A 121 -11.07 2.36 -6.35
CA ASN A 121 -11.65 1.52 -7.41
C ASN A 121 -13.15 1.75 -7.65
N HIS A 122 -13.92 2.30 -6.68
CA HIS A 122 -15.34 2.52 -6.91
C HIS A 122 -15.58 3.65 -7.92
N PRO A 123 -16.48 3.49 -8.90
CA PRO A 123 -16.64 4.46 -9.99
C PRO A 123 -17.02 5.86 -9.52
N SER A 124 -18.14 6.03 -8.83
CA SER A 124 -18.68 7.33 -8.37
C SER A 124 -19.93 7.14 -7.52
N GLY A 125 -20.43 8.22 -6.92
CA GLY A 125 -21.71 8.25 -6.22
C GLY A 125 -21.65 7.80 -4.78
N SER A 126 -20.43 7.67 -4.22
CA SER A 126 -20.21 7.39 -2.81
C SER A 126 -19.16 8.34 -2.23
N LYS A 127 -19.09 8.44 -0.90
CA LYS A 127 -18.24 9.41 -0.19
C LYS A 127 -16.81 9.44 -0.70
N PHE A 128 -16.16 8.30 -0.79
CA PHE A 128 -14.73 8.23 -1.12
C PHE A 128 -14.47 8.24 -2.62
N SER A 129 -15.34 7.64 -3.44
CA SER A 129 -15.24 7.78 -4.89
C SER A 129 -15.43 9.23 -5.36
N ASP A 130 -16.38 9.94 -4.77
CA ASP A 130 -16.62 11.35 -5.09
C ASP A 130 -15.47 12.24 -4.55
N MET A 131 -14.87 11.89 -3.40
CA MET A 131 -13.66 12.52 -2.90
C MET A 131 -12.47 12.33 -3.87
N ARG A 132 -12.28 11.14 -4.45
CA ARG A 132 -11.26 10.93 -5.49
C ARG A 132 -11.48 11.85 -6.68
N ILE A 133 -12.72 11.95 -7.16
CA ILE A 133 -13.09 12.82 -8.28
C ILE A 133 -12.81 14.27 -7.95
N ALA A 134 -13.21 14.73 -6.76
CA ALA A 134 -12.94 16.09 -6.28
C ALA A 134 -11.45 16.39 -6.15
N ASN A 135 -10.63 15.38 -5.82
CA ASN A 135 -9.17 15.46 -5.78
C ASN A 135 -8.50 15.39 -7.17
N GLY A 136 -9.28 15.43 -8.26
CA GLY A 136 -8.78 15.53 -9.63
C GLY A 136 -8.59 14.19 -10.36
N GLN A 137 -8.85 13.05 -9.72
CA GLN A 137 -8.78 11.72 -10.34
C GLN A 137 -10.20 11.25 -10.69
N LYS A 138 -10.66 11.57 -11.92
CA LYS A 138 -12.01 11.27 -12.37
C LYS A 138 -12.28 9.75 -12.43
N ASP A 139 -11.39 9.03 -13.10
CA ASP A 139 -11.56 7.59 -13.32
C ASP A 139 -11.00 6.79 -12.13
N PRO A 140 -11.52 5.59 -11.86
CA PRO A 140 -10.92 4.68 -10.90
C PRO A 140 -9.45 4.39 -11.17
N LEU A 141 -8.68 4.20 -10.11
CA LEU A 141 -7.25 3.84 -10.23
C LEU A 141 -7.06 2.39 -10.70
N ASN A 142 -8.08 1.55 -10.50
CA ASN A 142 -8.10 0.14 -10.89
C ASN A 142 -6.90 -0.65 -10.34
N ILE A 143 -6.62 -0.48 -9.07
CA ILE A 143 -5.59 -1.27 -8.39
C ILE A 143 -6.15 -2.67 -8.16
N HIS A 144 -5.49 -3.67 -8.74
CA HIS A 144 -5.93 -5.05 -8.67
C HIS A 144 -5.30 -5.84 -7.51
N LEU A 145 -4.02 -5.60 -7.22
CA LEU A 145 -3.27 -6.31 -6.19
C LEU A 145 -3.21 -5.50 -4.89
N TRP A 146 -3.61 -6.12 -3.76
CA TRP A 146 -3.63 -5.48 -2.45
C TRP A 146 -3.01 -6.39 -1.38
N CYS A 147 -2.16 -5.79 -0.53
CA CYS A 147 -1.58 -6.48 0.61
C CYS A 147 -2.30 -6.10 1.91
N LEU A 148 -2.64 -7.08 2.72
CA LEU A 148 -3.32 -6.93 4.00
C LEU A 148 -2.29 -6.73 5.13
N GLY A 149 -1.66 -5.53 5.15
CA GLY A 149 -0.62 -5.20 6.12
C GLY A 149 0.78 -5.64 5.70
N ASN A 150 1.74 -5.50 6.63
CA ASN A 150 3.15 -5.84 6.45
C ASN A 150 3.73 -6.41 7.74
N GLU A 151 4.40 -7.58 7.67
CA GLU A 151 5.17 -8.19 8.78
C GLU A 151 4.47 -8.13 10.14
N MET A 152 3.16 -8.41 10.18
CA MET A 152 2.33 -8.13 11.35
C MET A 152 2.66 -8.96 12.59
N ASP A 153 3.50 -9.98 12.47
CA ASP A 153 4.07 -10.79 13.55
C ASP A 153 5.36 -10.21 14.15
N GLY A 154 6.03 -9.30 13.40
CA GLY A 154 7.35 -8.77 13.76
C GLY A 154 7.31 -7.89 15.02
N PRO A 155 8.19 -8.12 16.03
CA PRO A 155 8.26 -7.28 17.22
C PRO A 155 8.68 -5.83 16.94
N TRP A 156 9.28 -5.57 15.78
CA TRP A 156 9.65 -4.24 15.27
C TRP A 156 8.50 -3.50 14.58
N GLN A 157 7.42 -4.23 14.25
CA GLN A 157 6.32 -3.69 13.45
C GLN A 157 5.35 -2.84 14.29
N ILE A 158 4.97 -1.67 13.78
CA ILE A 158 3.96 -0.83 14.39
C ILE A 158 2.62 -1.60 14.40
N GLY A 159 2.01 -1.71 15.58
CA GLY A 159 0.75 -2.41 15.73
C GLY A 159 0.82 -3.93 15.56
N ARG A 160 1.99 -4.53 15.89
CA ARG A 160 2.20 -5.98 15.92
C ARG A 160 1.00 -6.72 16.50
N LYS A 161 0.75 -7.91 15.97
CA LYS A 161 -0.37 -8.78 16.35
C LYS A 161 0.08 -10.20 16.66
N THR A 162 -0.75 -10.91 17.41
CA THR A 162 -0.68 -12.37 17.48
C THR A 162 -1.26 -13.00 16.22
N PRO A 163 -1.00 -14.29 15.92
CA PRO A 163 -1.55 -14.97 14.74
C PRO A 163 -3.07 -14.83 14.63
N VAL A 164 -3.80 -15.05 15.74
CA VAL A 164 -5.26 -14.98 15.76
C VAL A 164 -5.80 -13.55 15.58
N GLU A 165 -5.15 -12.56 16.22
CA GLU A 165 -5.54 -11.15 16.04
C GLU A 165 -5.35 -10.69 14.59
N TYR A 166 -4.23 -11.09 13.98
CA TYR A 166 -3.98 -10.74 12.59
C TYR A 166 -4.95 -11.45 11.65
N ALA A 167 -5.12 -12.76 11.78
CA ALA A 167 -6.01 -13.53 10.94
C ALA A 167 -7.43 -12.93 10.96
N ARG A 168 -7.93 -12.59 12.15
CA ARG A 168 -9.27 -12.00 12.32
C ARG A 168 -9.40 -10.64 11.63
N ILE A 169 -8.47 -9.71 11.86
CA ILE A 169 -8.55 -8.37 11.24
C ILE A 169 -8.32 -8.44 9.73
N ALA A 170 -7.45 -9.31 9.25
CA ALA A 170 -7.19 -9.52 7.84
C ALA A 170 -8.43 -10.07 7.12
N ASN A 171 -9.09 -11.08 7.69
CA ASN A 171 -10.31 -11.66 7.16
C ASN A 171 -11.44 -10.63 7.02
N GLU A 172 -11.72 -9.88 8.09
CA GLU A 172 -12.78 -8.86 8.05
C GLU A 172 -12.45 -7.74 7.06
N SER A 173 -11.18 -7.35 6.95
CA SER A 173 -10.74 -6.37 5.95
C SER A 173 -10.91 -6.92 4.53
N ALA A 174 -10.48 -8.15 4.28
CA ALA A 174 -10.61 -8.83 2.98
C ALA A 174 -12.06 -8.89 2.50
N LYS A 175 -12.96 -9.32 3.37
CA LYS A 175 -14.41 -9.37 3.08
C LYS A 175 -14.95 -8.02 2.64
N LEU A 176 -14.69 -6.96 3.43
CA LEU A 176 -15.18 -5.62 3.10
C LEU A 176 -14.58 -5.10 1.79
N MET A 177 -13.31 -5.35 1.55
CA MET A 177 -12.64 -4.93 0.31
C MET A 177 -13.25 -5.65 -0.91
N LYS A 178 -13.43 -6.98 -0.85
CA LYS A 178 -14.06 -7.75 -1.93
C LYS A 178 -15.54 -7.44 -2.13
N TRP A 179 -16.25 -6.94 -1.12
CA TRP A 179 -17.62 -6.45 -1.29
C TRP A 179 -17.67 -5.11 -2.02
N VAL A 180 -16.65 -4.29 -1.93
CA VAL A 180 -16.54 -3.05 -2.72
C VAL A 180 -16.12 -3.36 -4.15
N ASP A 181 -15.10 -4.21 -4.33
CA ASP A 181 -14.58 -4.61 -5.62
C ASP A 181 -14.21 -6.11 -5.63
N PRO A 182 -15.08 -6.98 -6.15
CA PRO A 182 -14.84 -8.42 -6.17
C PRO A 182 -13.75 -8.87 -7.16
N SER A 183 -13.23 -7.96 -7.99
CA SER A 183 -12.21 -8.27 -8.99
C SER A 183 -10.77 -8.21 -8.45
N ILE A 184 -10.57 -7.73 -7.23
CA ILE A 184 -9.24 -7.58 -6.64
C ILE A 184 -8.67 -8.91 -6.14
N GLU A 185 -7.35 -8.98 -6.12
CA GLU A 185 -6.59 -10.08 -5.51
C GLU A 185 -5.92 -9.61 -4.23
N LEU A 186 -6.05 -10.40 -3.16
CA LEU A 186 -5.61 -10.07 -1.81
C LEU A 186 -4.48 -10.98 -1.35
N LEU A 187 -3.41 -10.34 -0.84
CA LEU A 187 -2.25 -11.02 -0.26
C LEU A 187 -2.26 -10.81 1.25
N ALA A 188 -2.37 -11.89 2.03
CA ALA A 188 -2.16 -11.84 3.47
C ALA A 188 -0.67 -11.90 3.83
N CYS A 189 -0.31 -11.35 5.00
CA CYS A 189 1.04 -11.55 5.54
C CYS A 189 1.22 -13.00 5.99
N GLY A 190 2.26 -13.65 5.48
CA GLY A 190 2.85 -14.81 6.12
C GLY A 190 3.71 -14.39 7.32
N CYS A 191 4.34 -15.33 7.99
CA CYS A 191 5.32 -15.07 9.04
C CYS A 191 6.56 -14.35 8.45
N SER A 192 7.11 -13.38 9.17
CA SER A 192 8.23 -12.54 8.70
C SER A 192 9.53 -13.33 8.47
N GLY A 193 9.64 -14.54 8.99
CA GLY A 193 10.80 -15.39 8.72
C GLY A 193 10.78 -16.73 9.48
N LEU A 194 11.56 -17.68 8.96
CA LEU A 194 11.67 -19.04 9.51
C LEU A 194 12.15 -19.10 10.98
N GLY A 195 12.83 -18.04 11.45
CA GLY A 195 13.32 -17.95 12.83
C GLY A 195 12.33 -17.37 13.83
N MET A 196 11.15 -16.97 13.38
CA MET A 196 10.12 -16.46 14.27
C MET A 196 9.48 -17.59 15.08
N SER A 197 9.18 -17.31 16.35
CA SER A 197 8.52 -18.30 17.23
C SER A 197 7.11 -18.66 16.79
N THR A 198 6.51 -17.86 15.95
CA THR A 198 5.16 -18.03 15.39
C THR A 198 5.13 -18.70 14.02
N PHE A 199 6.31 -19.07 13.47
CA PHE A 199 6.38 -19.75 12.18
C PHE A 199 5.59 -21.08 12.19
N GLY A 200 4.75 -21.27 11.19
CA GLY A 200 3.82 -22.40 11.07
C GLY A 200 2.49 -22.18 11.80
N GLU A 201 2.50 -21.68 13.03
CA GLU A 201 1.28 -21.28 13.75
C GLU A 201 0.61 -20.06 13.09
N TRP A 202 1.41 -19.12 12.61
CA TRP A 202 0.94 -17.92 11.91
C TRP A 202 0.21 -18.29 10.61
N GLU A 203 0.85 -19.07 9.76
CA GLU A 203 0.26 -19.50 8.47
C GLU A 203 -1.00 -20.32 8.70
N TRP A 204 -0.99 -21.21 9.68
CA TRP A 204 -2.17 -22.01 10.03
C TRP A 204 -3.35 -21.12 10.43
N ALA A 205 -3.14 -20.16 11.35
CA ALA A 205 -4.19 -19.26 11.80
C ALA A 205 -4.74 -18.38 10.65
N VAL A 206 -3.84 -17.89 9.78
CA VAL A 206 -4.24 -17.08 8.62
C VAL A 206 -5.05 -17.91 7.62
N LEU A 207 -4.62 -19.12 7.30
CA LEU A 207 -5.34 -19.98 6.36
C LEU A 207 -6.67 -20.49 6.93
N ASP A 208 -6.72 -20.81 8.22
CA ASP A 208 -7.97 -21.23 8.88
C ASP A 208 -9.05 -20.16 8.84
N GLU A 209 -8.67 -18.88 9.06
CA GLU A 209 -9.62 -17.77 9.13
C GLU A 209 -9.89 -17.10 7.77
N CYS A 210 -8.85 -16.98 6.91
CA CYS A 210 -8.90 -16.11 5.73
C CYS A 210 -9.06 -16.85 4.40
N TYR A 211 -8.97 -18.19 4.36
CA TYR A 211 -8.87 -18.99 3.13
C TYR A 211 -9.86 -18.60 2.03
N ASP A 212 -11.12 -18.35 2.39
CA ASP A 212 -12.18 -18.03 1.42
C ASP A 212 -12.12 -16.58 0.89
N ASN A 213 -11.30 -15.72 1.49
CA ASN A 213 -11.29 -14.28 1.20
C ASN A 213 -9.95 -13.74 0.70
N ILE A 214 -8.89 -14.54 0.71
CA ILE A 214 -7.57 -14.17 0.20
C ILE A 214 -7.18 -15.03 -1.00
N ASP A 215 -6.29 -14.52 -1.84
CA ASP A 215 -5.79 -15.22 -3.03
C ASP A 215 -4.35 -15.71 -2.84
N TYR A 216 -3.58 -15.08 -1.96
CA TYR A 216 -2.16 -15.39 -1.68
C TYR A 216 -1.81 -15.19 -0.19
N ILE A 217 -0.75 -15.89 0.26
CA ILE A 217 -0.08 -15.69 1.53
C ILE A 217 1.43 -15.65 1.33
#